data_2362a4451a96005c3e3984b0227493a3
#
_entry.id   2362a4451a96005c3e3984b0227493a3
#
_cell.length_a   1.000
_cell.length_b   1.000
_cell.length_c   1.000
_cell.angle_alpha   90.00
_cell.angle_beta   90.00
_cell.angle_gamma   90.00
#
_symmetry.space_group_name_H-M   'P 1'
#
loop_
_entity.id
_entity.type
_entity.pdbx_description
1 polymer ?
#
loop_
_entity_poly.entity_id
_entity_poly.type
_entity_poly.pdbx_seq_one_letter_code
_entity_poly.pdbx_strand_id
1 'polypeptide(L)'
;MNPKYAPLFQTYTLNNGVTIKNRLVVAPMTHYGSQADGLISDQERTFLSNRAGDMGLFITAATLVQKDGKAFHGQPEATGEHCLDSLKETAQILQQQGAKAILQIHHGGSKAIDDLLDGLDKISASASEAEHTREATAKEVEALIASYAQAADLALRAGFDGVEIHGANAYLIQQFYSAQSNRRNDQWGGSLENRMRFPLAVIDAVVAVREKHQRDDFIIGYRFSPEEPGDGGLTMTETGALIDALVQKPLQYLHVSLWEFDKKIRRGGDTAQTRMQFIHERINGKLPLIGVGNLFTADQILAAYETGWAEFIALGKTVMINPHIATQIREGREDEIETQLDPTRADRYGFPDTLWEFASSGTQSWLPPVKGAEWEPMDI
;
A
#
# COMPACT_ATOMS: atom_id res chain seq x y z
N MET A 1 22.24 -19.83 3.40
CA MET A 1 21.30 -19.45 2.31
C MET A 1 21.46 -20.41 1.14
N ASN A 2 20.37 -20.94 0.64
CA ASN A 2 20.35 -21.67 -0.61
C ASN A 2 20.73 -20.70 -1.76
N PRO A 3 21.81 -20.99 -2.55
CA PRO A 3 22.28 -20.09 -3.62
C PRO A 3 21.20 -19.70 -4.65
N LYS A 4 20.19 -20.55 -4.82
CA LYS A 4 19.03 -20.30 -5.69
C LYS A 4 18.34 -18.96 -5.39
N TYR A 5 18.22 -18.60 -4.11
CA TYR A 5 17.50 -17.37 -3.68
C TYR A 5 18.41 -16.14 -3.51
N ALA A 6 19.71 -16.26 -3.82
CA ALA A 6 20.65 -15.13 -3.71
C ALA A 6 20.19 -13.86 -4.48
N PRO A 7 19.52 -13.95 -5.66
CA PRO A 7 19.03 -12.77 -6.37
C PRO A 7 18.08 -11.91 -5.53
N LEU A 8 17.25 -12.51 -4.66
CA LEU A 8 16.32 -11.79 -3.79
C LEU A 8 17.02 -10.94 -2.72
N PHE A 9 18.28 -11.22 -2.41
CA PHE A 9 19.06 -10.55 -1.37
C PHE A 9 20.12 -9.57 -1.93
N GLN A 10 20.06 -9.28 -3.21
CA GLN A 10 20.87 -8.22 -3.82
C GLN A 10 20.37 -6.85 -3.43
N THR A 11 21.29 -5.93 -3.15
CA THR A 11 20.95 -4.53 -2.86
C THR A 11 20.38 -3.82 -4.10
N TYR A 12 19.66 -2.73 -3.85
CA TYR A 12 19.20 -1.82 -4.90
C TYR A 12 19.38 -0.37 -4.43
N THR A 13 19.95 0.48 -5.26
CA THR A 13 20.07 1.90 -4.96
C THR A 13 19.01 2.68 -5.73
N LEU A 14 18.14 3.37 -4.97
CA LEU A 14 17.09 4.23 -5.52
C LEU A 14 17.69 5.48 -6.17
N ASN A 15 16.90 6.19 -6.98
CA ASN A 15 17.33 7.38 -7.72
C ASN A 15 17.74 8.57 -6.83
N ASN A 16 17.40 8.56 -5.53
CA ASN A 16 17.84 9.53 -4.53
C ASN A 16 19.10 9.08 -3.74
N GLY A 17 19.76 8.00 -4.15
CA GLY A 17 20.97 7.46 -3.53
C GLY A 17 20.75 6.54 -2.33
N VAL A 18 19.51 6.36 -1.86
CA VAL A 18 19.22 5.45 -0.74
C VAL A 18 19.35 3.99 -1.21
N THR A 19 20.15 3.22 -0.49
CA THR A 19 20.32 1.78 -0.78
C THR A 19 19.36 0.94 0.07
N ILE A 20 18.60 0.10 -0.61
CA ILE A 20 17.74 -0.93 -0.03
C ILE A 20 18.52 -2.24 0.02
N LYS A 21 18.55 -2.90 1.18
CA LYS A 21 19.44 -4.05 1.44
C LYS A 21 19.12 -5.31 0.65
N ASN A 22 17.87 -5.46 0.16
CA ASN A 22 17.43 -6.58 -0.67
C ASN A 22 16.15 -6.25 -1.45
N ARG A 23 15.57 -7.24 -2.14
CA ARG A 23 14.43 -7.10 -3.05
C ARG A 23 13.08 -7.42 -2.40
N LEU A 24 13.05 -7.74 -1.09
CA LEU A 24 11.84 -8.15 -0.38
C LEU A 24 11.21 -6.97 0.36
N VAL A 25 9.90 -6.83 0.21
CA VAL A 25 9.11 -5.76 0.81
C VAL A 25 7.95 -6.35 1.60
N VAL A 26 7.70 -5.83 2.81
CA VAL A 26 6.43 -6.07 3.50
C VAL A 26 5.37 -5.17 2.88
N ALA A 27 4.35 -5.78 2.25
CA ALA A 27 3.22 -5.06 1.66
C ALA A 27 2.39 -4.35 2.74
N PRO A 28 1.76 -3.21 2.44
CA PRO A 28 0.85 -2.56 3.37
C PRO A 28 -0.38 -3.45 3.62
N MET A 29 -0.63 -3.75 4.90
CA MET A 29 -1.71 -4.65 5.33
C MET A 29 -2.49 -4.04 6.47
N THR A 30 -3.82 -4.09 6.38
CA THR A 30 -4.72 -3.74 7.48
C THR A 30 -4.56 -4.74 8.61
N HIS A 31 -4.21 -4.26 9.80
CA HIS A 31 -3.99 -5.12 10.99
C HIS A 31 -5.02 -4.91 12.10
N TYR A 32 -5.88 -3.87 12.03
CA TYR A 32 -6.89 -3.55 13.06
C TYR A 32 -6.32 -3.36 14.48
N GLY A 33 -5.05 -3.06 14.60
CA GLY A 33 -4.33 -3.13 15.87
C GLY A 33 -4.19 -1.81 16.60
N SER A 34 -4.37 -0.64 15.97
CA SER A 34 -4.22 0.65 16.63
C SER A 34 -5.37 0.91 17.59
N GLN A 35 -5.17 1.82 18.55
CA GLN A 35 -6.21 2.29 19.45
C GLN A 35 -7.32 3.03 18.69
N ALA A 36 -8.45 3.32 19.35
CA ALA A 36 -9.58 4.01 18.72
C ALA A 36 -9.21 5.41 18.21
N ASP A 37 -8.26 6.08 18.85
CA ASP A 37 -7.72 7.38 18.47
C ASP A 37 -6.58 7.29 17.42
N GLY A 38 -6.30 6.08 16.92
CA GLY A 38 -5.28 5.81 15.90
C GLY A 38 -3.84 5.78 16.41
N LEU A 39 -3.63 5.84 17.72
CA LEU A 39 -2.30 5.70 18.31
C LEU A 39 -1.90 4.22 18.41
N ILE A 40 -0.60 3.97 18.47
CA ILE A 40 -0.07 2.61 18.56
C ILE A 40 -0.52 1.92 19.84
N SER A 41 -0.99 0.67 19.74
CA SER A 41 -1.37 -0.19 20.88
C SER A 41 -0.32 -1.26 21.14
N ASP A 42 -0.46 -2.00 22.26
CA ASP A 42 0.39 -3.16 22.55
C ASP A 42 0.22 -4.28 21.51
N GLN A 43 -0.98 -4.47 20.98
CA GLN A 43 -1.25 -5.45 19.94
C GLN A 43 -0.57 -5.07 18.63
N GLU A 44 -0.61 -3.79 18.26
CA GLU A 44 0.11 -3.29 17.07
C GLU A 44 1.63 -3.41 17.24
N ARG A 45 2.17 -3.06 18.43
CA ARG A 45 3.60 -3.28 18.76
C ARG A 45 4.00 -4.73 18.55
N THR A 46 3.21 -5.66 19.06
CA THR A 46 3.44 -7.09 18.90
C THR A 46 3.43 -7.49 17.43
N PHE A 47 2.43 -7.01 16.67
CA PHE A 47 2.32 -7.28 15.23
C PHE A 47 3.52 -6.78 14.45
N LEU A 48 4.01 -5.58 14.72
CA LEU A 48 5.11 -4.95 13.99
C LEU A 48 6.49 -5.50 14.37
N SER A 49 6.67 -5.93 15.63
CA SER A 49 7.99 -6.26 16.21
C SER A 49 8.68 -7.47 15.62
N ASN A 50 8.03 -8.28 14.79
CA ASN A 50 8.61 -9.53 14.29
C ASN A 50 8.49 -9.72 12.77
N ARG A 51 8.07 -8.68 11.99
CA ARG A 51 7.78 -8.82 10.56
C ARG A 51 8.74 -8.08 9.63
N ALA A 52 9.58 -7.22 10.17
CA ALA A 52 10.52 -6.42 9.38
C ALA A 52 11.93 -7.06 9.27
N GLY A 53 12.18 -8.15 9.99
CA GLY A 53 13.47 -8.84 10.00
C GLY A 53 13.89 -9.28 8.60
N ASP A 54 15.12 -8.89 8.19
CA ASP A 54 15.68 -9.17 6.87
C ASP A 54 14.88 -8.68 5.65
N MET A 55 13.83 -7.87 5.86
CA MET A 55 13.13 -7.19 4.78
C MET A 55 13.88 -5.93 4.33
N GLY A 56 13.84 -5.61 3.04
CA GLY A 56 14.42 -4.37 2.51
C GLY A 56 13.59 -3.15 2.88
N LEU A 57 12.28 -3.22 2.65
CA LEU A 57 11.29 -2.20 2.99
C LEU A 57 10.17 -2.79 3.83
N PHE A 58 9.62 -2.01 4.73
CA PHE A 58 8.35 -2.27 5.38
C PHE A 58 7.40 -1.10 5.12
N ILE A 59 6.31 -1.35 4.39
CA ILE A 59 5.26 -0.36 4.15
C ILE A 59 4.15 -0.63 5.19
N THR A 60 3.81 0.40 5.99
CA THR A 60 2.84 0.26 7.08
C THR A 60 1.41 0.04 6.56
N ALA A 61 0.49 -0.32 7.47
CA ALA A 61 -0.95 -0.23 7.19
C ALA A 61 -1.32 1.18 6.70
N ALA A 62 -2.44 1.26 5.95
CA ALA A 62 -3.00 2.51 5.47
C ALA A 62 -3.29 3.47 6.63
N THR A 63 -2.43 4.49 6.80
CA THR A 63 -2.47 5.45 7.90
C THR A 63 -3.30 6.67 7.51
N LEU A 64 -4.31 6.99 8.31
CA LEU A 64 -5.30 8.03 8.07
C LEU A 64 -4.68 9.43 8.08
N VAL A 65 -4.98 10.26 7.06
CA VAL A 65 -4.50 11.64 6.97
C VAL A 65 -5.51 12.71 7.44
N GLN A 66 -6.81 12.37 7.44
CA GLN A 66 -7.90 13.26 7.84
C GLN A 66 -9.08 12.47 8.41
N LYS A 67 -9.71 12.94 9.49
CA LYS A 67 -10.69 12.20 10.30
C LYS A 67 -11.91 11.68 9.51
N ASP A 68 -12.40 12.42 8.50
CA ASP A 68 -13.54 12.05 7.65
C ASP A 68 -13.24 10.92 6.64
N GLY A 69 -12.00 10.42 6.65
CA GLY A 69 -11.56 9.33 5.78
C GLY A 69 -11.32 7.99 6.48
N LYS A 70 -11.73 7.80 7.74
CA LYS A 70 -11.45 6.58 8.51
C LYS A 70 -12.18 5.37 7.92
N ALA A 71 -11.41 4.39 7.42
CA ALA A 71 -11.89 3.28 6.60
C ALA A 71 -12.00 1.94 7.33
N PHE A 72 -11.45 1.81 8.54
CA PHE A 72 -11.51 0.60 9.35
C PHE A 72 -11.22 0.87 10.83
N HIS A 73 -11.75 0.00 11.70
CA HIS A 73 -11.44 0.02 13.13
C HIS A 73 -9.94 -0.24 13.35
N GLY A 74 -9.36 0.39 14.37
CA GLY A 74 -7.94 0.24 14.66
C GLY A 74 -7.03 0.69 13.50
N GLN A 75 -7.45 1.70 12.74
CA GLN A 75 -6.63 2.33 11.71
C GLN A 75 -5.63 3.28 12.35
N PRO A 76 -4.32 3.18 12.03
CA PRO A 76 -3.34 4.14 12.49
C PRO A 76 -3.60 5.53 11.89
N GLU A 77 -3.18 6.59 12.59
CA GLU A 77 -3.44 7.97 12.18
C GLU A 77 -2.17 8.82 12.11
N ALA A 78 -2.17 9.77 11.17
CA ALA A 78 -1.21 10.85 11.01
C ALA A 78 -1.97 12.18 10.78
N THR A 79 -3.00 12.43 11.63
CA THR A 79 -3.96 13.52 11.47
C THR A 79 -3.56 14.80 12.22
N GLY A 80 -2.47 14.77 13.01
CA GLY A 80 -1.99 15.93 13.76
C GLY A 80 -0.82 15.63 14.70
N GLU A 81 -0.36 16.64 15.42
CA GLU A 81 0.80 16.57 16.32
C GLU A 81 0.67 15.49 17.41
N HIS A 82 -0.54 15.21 17.86
CA HIS A 82 -0.81 14.17 18.86
C HIS A 82 -0.39 12.77 18.41
N CYS A 83 -0.25 12.54 17.10
CA CYS A 83 0.19 11.27 16.54
C CYS A 83 1.72 11.11 16.52
N LEU A 84 2.49 12.20 16.70
CA LEU A 84 3.94 12.22 16.41
C LEU A 84 4.73 11.17 17.20
N ASP A 85 4.46 11.02 18.50
CA ASP A 85 5.22 10.08 19.33
C ASP A 85 4.87 8.62 19.02
N SER A 86 3.60 8.34 18.70
CA SER A 86 3.15 7.03 18.20
C SER A 86 3.85 6.68 16.86
N LEU A 87 3.91 7.63 15.94
CA LEU A 87 4.59 7.46 14.65
C LEU A 87 6.11 7.24 14.82
N LYS A 88 6.76 7.94 15.75
CA LYS A 88 8.18 7.72 16.09
C LYS A 88 8.43 6.30 16.57
N GLU A 89 7.58 5.82 17.48
CA GLU A 89 7.68 4.47 18.00
C GLU A 89 7.51 3.43 16.89
N THR A 90 6.51 3.59 16.02
CA THR A 90 6.30 2.73 14.86
C THR A 90 7.54 2.68 13.95
N ALA A 91 8.10 3.83 13.59
CA ALA A 91 9.30 3.90 12.76
C ALA A 91 10.48 3.17 13.42
N GLN A 92 10.71 3.39 14.71
CA GLN A 92 11.79 2.77 15.48
C GLN A 92 11.65 1.24 15.54
N ILE A 93 10.45 0.71 15.79
CA ILE A 93 10.19 -0.75 15.82
C ILE A 93 10.59 -1.39 14.49
N LEU A 94 10.26 -0.78 13.37
CA LEU A 94 10.57 -1.32 12.05
C LEU A 94 12.06 -1.21 11.70
N GLN A 95 12.66 -0.06 11.99
CA GLN A 95 14.07 0.21 11.70
C GLN A 95 15.03 -0.62 12.57
N GLN A 96 14.68 -0.89 13.82
CA GLN A 96 15.47 -1.76 14.71
C GLN A 96 15.59 -3.19 14.19
N GLN A 97 14.63 -3.65 13.37
CA GLN A 97 14.68 -4.94 12.67
C GLN A 97 15.49 -4.87 11.35
N GLY A 98 15.94 -3.66 10.97
CA GLY A 98 16.80 -3.43 9.82
C GLY A 98 16.09 -3.17 8.49
N ALA A 99 14.77 -3.00 8.45
CA ALA A 99 14.03 -2.57 7.26
C ALA A 99 14.02 -1.04 7.15
N LYS A 100 13.88 -0.51 5.94
CA LYS A 100 13.48 0.87 5.73
C LYS A 100 11.99 1.00 6.04
N ALA A 101 11.62 1.93 6.93
CA ALA A 101 10.24 2.16 7.38
C ALA A 101 9.54 3.18 6.47
N ILE A 102 8.47 2.78 5.81
CA ILE A 102 7.66 3.61 4.90
C ILE A 102 6.25 3.73 5.47
N LEU A 103 5.81 4.96 5.75
CA LEU A 103 4.43 5.22 6.19
C LEU A 103 3.51 5.29 4.98
N GLN A 104 2.52 4.39 4.86
CA GLN A 104 1.51 4.52 3.82
C GLN A 104 0.44 5.53 4.27
N ILE A 105 0.30 6.66 3.54
CA ILE A 105 -0.65 7.74 3.83
C ILE A 105 -1.93 7.58 3.01
N HIS A 106 -3.10 7.70 3.67
CA HIS A 106 -4.36 7.19 3.15
C HIS A 106 -5.57 8.01 3.60
N HIS A 107 -6.61 8.00 2.76
CA HIS A 107 -7.96 8.49 3.07
C HIS A 107 -9.00 7.58 2.40
N GLY A 108 -10.01 7.15 3.14
CA GLY A 108 -11.01 6.21 2.66
C GLY A 108 -11.92 6.73 1.55
N GLY A 109 -12.19 8.04 1.56
CA GLY A 109 -13.18 8.62 0.65
C GLY A 109 -14.55 8.02 0.88
N SER A 110 -15.25 7.62 -0.18
CA SER A 110 -16.57 6.97 -0.10
C SER A 110 -16.56 5.64 0.65
N LYS A 111 -15.41 5.03 0.83
CA LYS A 111 -15.25 3.79 1.60
C LYS A 111 -14.95 4.01 3.09
N ALA A 112 -14.95 5.25 3.56
CA ALA A 112 -14.93 5.54 4.98
C ALA A 112 -16.15 4.93 5.67
N ILE A 113 -16.03 4.51 6.93
CA ILE A 113 -17.08 3.86 7.69
C ILE A 113 -17.83 4.92 8.50
N ASP A 114 -19.13 5.10 8.24
CA ASP A 114 -19.97 6.15 8.84
C ASP A 114 -19.85 6.19 10.37
N ASP A 115 -19.88 5.04 11.03
CA ASP A 115 -19.79 4.93 12.50
C ASP A 115 -18.42 5.36 13.08
N LEU A 116 -17.40 5.55 12.25
CA LEU A 116 -16.06 5.95 12.65
C LEU A 116 -15.74 7.43 12.38
N LEU A 117 -16.69 8.20 11.85
CA LEU A 117 -16.47 9.58 11.44
C LEU A 117 -16.86 10.63 12.48
N ASP A 118 -17.33 10.23 13.67
CA ASP A 118 -17.73 11.13 14.76
C ASP A 118 -18.68 12.25 14.31
N GLY A 119 -19.59 11.93 13.39
CA GLY A 119 -20.57 12.85 12.83
C GLY A 119 -20.05 13.77 11.73
N LEU A 120 -18.83 13.55 11.23
CA LEU A 120 -18.32 14.23 10.04
C LEU A 120 -18.98 13.67 8.77
N ASP A 121 -19.14 14.53 7.77
CA ASP A 121 -19.59 14.10 6.45
C ASP A 121 -18.56 13.23 5.77
N LYS A 122 -19.00 12.11 5.21
CA LYS A 122 -18.18 11.31 4.30
C LYS A 122 -18.10 12.02 2.94
N ILE A 123 -16.89 12.32 2.49
CA ILE A 123 -16.63 13.05 1.24
C ILE A 123 -15.82 12.24 0.24
N SER A 124 -16.07 12.46 -1.04
CA SER A 124 -15.33 11.87 -2.15
C SER A 124 -15.32 12.78 -3.38
N ALA A 125 -14.80 12.26 -4.49
CA ALA A 125 -14.79 12.96 -5.78
C ALA A 125 -16.19 13.37 -6.23
N SER A 126 -17.19 12.50 -6.05
CA SER A 126 -18.60 12.80 -6.37
C SER A 126 -19.53 12.18 -5.34
N ALA A 127 -20.76 12.69 -5.29
CA ALA A 127 -21.78 12.16 -4.39
C ALA A 127 -22.23 10.74 -4.79
N SER A 128 -22.55 9.93 -3.80
CA SER A 128 -23.12 8.58 -3.93
C SER A 128 -24.14 8.33 -2.83
N GLU A 129 -25.41 8.20 -3.18
CA GLU A 129 -26.45 7.86 -2.21
C GLU A 129 -26.23 6.46 -1.60
N ALA A 130 -25.81 5.51 -2.43
CA ALA A 130 -25.56 4.13 -1.98
C ALA A 130 -24.41 4.02 -0.96
N GLU A 131 -23.45 4.94 -1.01
CA GLU A 131 -22.30 4.99 -0.10
C GLU A 131 -22.46 6.11 0.95
N HIS A 132 -23.60 6.78 1.04
CA HIS A 132 -23.86 7.92 1.93
C HIS A 132 -22.77 9.00 1.83
N THR A 133 -22.33 9.31 0.60
CA THR A 133 -21.18 10.17 0.36
C THR A 133 -21.60 11.44 -0.33
N ARG A 134 -21.04 12.56 0.10
CA ARG A 134 -21.18 13.87 -0.50
C ARG A 134 -19.99 14.17 -1.42
N GLU A 135 -20.21 14.94 -2.48
CA GLU A 135 -19.13 15.50 -3.28
C GLU A 135 -18.31 16.52 -2.46
N ALA A 136 -16.97 16.38 -2.48
CA ALA A 136 -16.09 17.34 -1.85
C ALA A 136 -16.14 18.70 -2.58
N THR A 137 -16.27 19.79 -1.85
CA THR A 137 -16.12 21.14 -2.40
C THR A 137 -14.68 21.40 -2.87
N ALA A 138 -14.44 22.37 -3.73
CA ALA A 138 -13.08 22.73 -4.17
C ALA A 138 -12.16 23.06 -2.98
N LYS A 139 -12.67 23.74 -1.95
CA LYS A 139 -11.91 24.06 -0.73
C LYS A 139 -11.54 22.78 0.07
N GLU A 140 -12.44 21.80 0.13
CA GLU A 140 -12.15 20.53 0.79
C GLU A 140 -11.14 19.70 0.00
N VAL A 141 -11.18 19.75 -1.34
CA VAL A 141 -10.12 19.09 -2.16
C VAL A 141 -8.74 19.69 -1.85
N GLU A 142 -8.63 21.00 -1.72
CA GLU A 142 -7.37 21.66 -1.31
C GLU A 142 -6.96 21.28 0.12
N ALA A 143 -7.92 21.18 1.05
CA ALA A 143 -7.66 20.74 2.43
C ALA A 143 -7.19 19.27 2.48
N LEU A 144 -7.77 18.38 1.67
CA LEU A 144 -7.33 17.01 1.53
C LEU A 144 -5.87 16.92 1.05
N ILE A 145 -5.50 17.69 0.02
CA ILE A 145 -4.11 17.76 -0.46
C ILE A 145 -3.17 18.21 0.67
N ALA A 146 -3.58 19.24 1.43
CA ALA A 146 -2.79 19.72 2.57
C ALA A 146 -2.67 18.66 3.69
N SER A 147 -3.70 17.83 3.92
CA SER A 147 -3.67 16.75 4.92
C SER A 147 -2.68 15.63 4.55
N TYR A 148 -2.56 15.29 3.26
CA TYR A 148 -1.50 14.38 2.80
C TYR A 148 -0.11 14.96 3.03
N ALA A 149 0.09 16.25 2.76
CA ALA A 149 1.36 16.93 3.04
C ALA A 149 1.67 16.97 4.55
N GLN A 150 0.67 17.23 5.40
CA GLN A 150 0.81 17.20 6.85
C GLN A 150 1.21 15.80 7.35
N ALA A 151 0.58 14.75 6.85
CA ALA A 151 0.94 13.38 7.20
C ALA A 151 2.38 13.03 6.79
N ALA A 152 2.82 13.50 5.62
CA ALA A 152 4.22 13.34 5.18
C ALA A 152 5.20 14.14 6.07
N ASP A 153 4.86 15.36 6.51
CA ASP A 153 5.65 16.15 7.47
C ASP A 153 5.78 15.42 8.81
N LEU A 154 4.69 14.88 9.32
CA LEU A 154 4.69 14.07 10.55
C LEU A 154 5.56 12.82 10.40
N ALA A 155 5.44 12.08 9.28
CA ALA A 155 6.25 10.89 9.01
C ALA A 155 7.76 11.22 8.99
N LEU A 156 8.14 12.30 8.30
CA LEU A 156 9.53 12.75 8.22
C LEU A 156 10.08 13.13 9.60
N ARG A 157 9.32 13.88 10.40
CA ARG A 157 9.67 14.30 11.76
C ARG A 157 9.66 13.14 12.75
N ALA A 158 8.84 12.12 12.51
CA ALA A 158 8.81 10.88 13.26
C ALA A 158 10.02 9.96 12.96
N GLY A 159 10.78 10.25 11.90
CA GLY A 159 11.98 9.50 11.53
C GLY A 159 11.72 8.32 10.59
N PHE A 160 10.55 8.25 9.93
CA PHE A 160 10.37 7.30 8.83
C PHE A 160 11.38 7.57 7.71
N ASP A 161 11.78 6.53 7.00
CA ASP A 161 12.64 6.63 5.81
C ASP A 161 11.88 7.18 4.60
N GLY A 162 10.55 7.17 4.63
CA GLY A 162 9.72 7.69 3.55
C GLY A 162 8.23 7.53 3.78
N VAL A 163 7.46 7.90 2.74
CA VAL A 163 6.01 7.69 2.66
C VAL A 163 5.63 7.00 1.37
N GLU A 164 4.52 6.26 1.40
CA GLU A 164 3.86 5.76 0.20
C GLU A 164 2.47 6.40 0.09
N ILE A 165 2.20 7.07 -1.03
CA ILE A 165 0.90 7.69 -1.32
C ILE A 165 -0.04 6.59 -1.81
N HIS A 166 -1.15 6.37 -1.10
CA HIS A 166 -2.09 5.30 -1.40
C HIS A 166 -3.12 5.72 -2.46
N GLY A 167 -2.80 5.50 -3.72
CA GLY A 167 -3.68 5.76 -4.87
C GLY A 167 -4.37 4.51 -5.45
N ALA A 168 -4.64 3.49 -4.61
CA ALA A 168 -5.14 2.18 -5.03
C ALA A 168 -6.43 1.76 -4.31
N ASN A 169 -6.94 0.58 -4.64
CA ASN A 169 -7.99 -0.18 -3.93
C ASN A 169 -9.32 0.57 -3.81
N ALA A 170 -9.64 1.40 -4.79
CA ALA A 170 -10.84 2.22 -4.86
C ALA A 170 -11.02 3.19 -3.67
N TYR A 171 -9.91 3.63 -3.04
CA TYR A 171 -9.91 4.68 -2.03
C TYR A 171 -9.81 6.09 -2.65
N LEU A 172 -9.79 7.13 -1.85
CA LEU A 172 -10.02 8.52 -2.26
C LEU A 172 -9.25 8.94 -3.52
N ILE A 173 -7.93 8.72 -3.58
CA ILE A 173 -7.13 9.15 -4.73
C ILE A 173 -7.56 8.43 -6.00
N GLN A 174 -7.82 7.12 -5.93
CA GLN A 174 -8.37 6.38 -7.06
C GLN A 174 -9.78 6.84 -7.41
N GLN A 175 -10.63 7.17 -6.42
CA GLN A 175 -11.98 7.72 -6.65
C GLN A 175 -11.93 9.02 -7.43
N PHE A 176 -10.93 9.87 -7.23
CA PHE A 176 -10.72 11.06 -8.06
C PHE A 176 -10.23 10.74 -9.47
N TYR A 177 -9.46 9.69 -9.63
CA TYR A 177 -8.88 9.29 -10.91
C TYR A 177 -9.87 8.50 -11.80
N SER A 178 -10.67 7.63 -11.22
CA SER A 178 -11.62 6.78 -11.95
C SER A 178 -12.83 7.57 -12.45
N ALA A 179 -13.16 7.42 -13.73
CA ALA A 179 -14.39 8.00 -14.31
C ALA A 179 -15.66 7.38 -13.73
N GLN A 180 -15.58 6.16 -13.18
CA GLN A 180 -16.70 5.49 -12.53
C GLN A 180 -17.15 6.22 -11.26
N SER A 181 -16.20 6.70 -10.46
CA SER A 181 -16.45 7.38 -9.19
C SER A 181 -16.40 8.91 -9.29
N ASN A 182 -15.64 9.47 -10.25
CA ASN A 182 -15.49 10.89 -10.45
C ASN A 182 -16.38 11.38 -11.62
N ARG A 183 -17.53 11.95 -11.30
CA ARG A 183 -18.49 12.53 -12.24
C ARG A 183 -18.52 14.06 -12.19
N ARG A 184 -17.46 14.68 -11.64
CA ARG A 184 -17.30 16.14 -11.54
C ARG A 184 -17.19 16.78 -12.93
N ASN A 185 -17.58 18.05 -13.02
CA ASN A 185 -17.46 18.87 -14.21
C ASN A 185 -16.57 20.12 -14.02
N ASP A 186 -15.79 20.14 -12.92
CA ASP A 186 -14.81 21.18 -12.61
C ASP A 186 -13.38 20.76 -12.97
N GLN A 187 -12.39 21.52 -12.50
CA GLN A 187 -10.97 21.24 -12.75
C GLN A 187 -10.48 19.89 -12.19
N TRP A 188 -11.24 19.24 -11.31
CA TRP A 188 -10.88 17.97 -10.66
C TRP A 188 -11.56 16.75 -11.31
N GLY A 189 -12.37 16.96 -12.37
CA GLY A 189 -13.10 15.88 -13.03
C GLY A 189 -13.37 16.11 -14.51
N GLY A 190 -14.14 15.22 -15.14
CA GLY A 190 -14.42 15.23 -16.58
C GLY A 190 -13.29 14.58 -17.38
N SER A 191 -12.38 15.35 -17.96
CA SER A 191 -11.29 14.80 -18.77
C SER A 191 -10.30 13.97 -17.94
N LEU A 192 -9.56 13.07 -18.60
CA LEU A 192 -8.53 12.26 -17.96
C LEU A 192 -7.48 13.14 -17.26
N GLU A 193 -7.05 14.23 -17.90
CA GLU A 193 -6.09 15.18 -17.33
C GLU A 193 -6.62 15.81 -16.05
N ASN A 194 -7.90 16.21 -16.02
CA ASN A 194 -8.51 16.78 -14.82
C ASN A 194 -8.59 15.76 -13.69
N ARG A 195 -8.95 14.50 -14.00
CA ARG A 195 -8.99 13.43 -13.01
C ARG A 195 -7.60 13.09 -12.44
N MET A 196 -6.54 13.27 -13.23
CA MET A 196 -5.14 13.12 -12.76
C MET A 196 -4.67 14.27 -11.85
N ARG A 197 -5.35 15.45 -11.85
CA ARG A 197 -4.88 16.61 -11.08
C ARG A 197 -4.78 16.33 -9.60
N PHE A 198 -5.77 15.65 -9.01
CA PHE A 198 -5.75 15.36 -7.57
C PHE A 198 -4.58 14.46 -7.16
N PRO A 199 -4.39 13.25 -7.74
CA PRO A 199 -3.22 12.43 -7.42
C PRO A 199 -1.89 13.17 -7.65
N LEU A 200 -1.74 13.93 -8.74
CA LEU A 200 -0.51 14.67 -9.02
C LEU A 200 -0.28 15.84 -8.05
N ALA A 201 -1.34 16.55 -7.65
CA ALA A 201 -1.26 17.61 -6.65
C ALA A 201 -0.88 17.08 -5.26
N VAL A 202 -1.38 15.89 -4.88
CA VAL A 202 -0.96 15.21 -3.64
C VAL A 202 0.53 14.89 -3.69
N ILE A 203 1.02 14.34 -4.81
CA ILE A 203 2.46 14.06 -4.99
C ILE A 203 3.28 15.35 -4.86
N ASP A 204 2.89 16.41 -5.54
CA ASP A 204 3.61 17.69 -5.51
C ASP A 204 3.64 18.28 -4.10
N ALA A 205 2.55 18.19 -3.34
CA ALA A 205 2.49 18.66 -1.96
C ALA A 205 3.40 17.83 -1.03
N VAL A 206 3.47 16.51 -1.20
CA VAL A 206 4.39 15.65 -0.44
C VAL A 206 5.85 15.89 -0.82
N VAL A 207 6.15 16.10 -2.10
CA VAL A 207 7.50 16.49 -2.57
C VAL A 207 7.93 17.82 -1.96
N ALA A 208 7.04 18.82 -1.91
CA ALA A 208 7.33 20.11 -1.29
C ALA A 208 7.69 19.99 0.22
N VAL A 209 7.11 19.02 0.94
CA VAL A 209 7.51 18.72 2.33
C VAL A 209 8.95 18.23 2.39
N ARG A 210 9.33 17.27 1.54
CA ARG A 210 10.72 16.78 1.46
C ARG A 210 11.71 17.90 1.18
N GLU A 211 11.40 18.77 0.21
CA GLU A 211 12.24 19.92 -0.15
C GLU A 211 12.36 20.94 0.99
N LYS A 212 11.24 21.27 1.65
CA LYS A 212 11.21 22.18 2.81
C LYS A 212 12.14 21.70 3.93
N HIS A 213 12.20 20.41 4.18
CA HIS A 213 13.06 19.80 5.20
C HIS A 213 14.49 19.48 4.71
N GLN A 214 14.78 19.68 3.42
CA GLN A 214 16.09 19.37 2.81
C GLN A 214 16.51 17.91 3.02
N ARG A 215 15.52 16.98 2.88
CA ARG A 215 15.69 15.54 3.11
C ARG A 215 15.62 14.79 1.79
N ASP A 216 16.62 15.01 0.91
CA ASP A 216 16.70 14.35 -0.40
C ASP A 216 16.67 12.81 -0.28
N ASP A 217 17.13 12.29 0.86
CA ASP A 217 17.08 10.87 1.21
C ASP A 217 15.69 10.34 1.56
N PHE A 218 14.68 11.20 1.77
CA PHE A 218 13.31 10.77 2.10
C PHE A 218 12.64 10.14 0.88
N ILE A 219 12.23 8.89 1.02
CA ILE A 219 11.64 8.07 -0.04
C ILE A 219 10.17 8.46 -0.23
N ILE A 220 9.74 8.71 -1.46
CA ILE A 220 8.35 8.93 -1.81
C ILE A 220 7.93 7.89 -2.84
N GLY A 221 7.04 6.97 -2.45
CA GLY A 221 6.44 5.98 -3.33
C GLY A 221 5.00 6.31 -3.68
N TYR A 222 4.50 5.71 -4.76
CA TYR A 222 3.09 5.83 -5.15
C TYR A 222 2.52 4.46 -5.48
N ARG A 223 1.39 4.09 -4.80
CA ARG A 223 0.69 2.83 -5.03
C ARG A 223 -0.59 3.05 -5.82
N PHE A 224 -0.85 2.20 -6.82
CA PHE A 224 -2.04 2.27 -7.66
C PHE A 224 -2.61 0.89 -7.98
N SER A 225 -3.92 0.83 -8.26
CA SER A 225 -4.57 -0.33 -8.86
C SER A 225 -4.63 -0.14 -10.38
N PRO A 226 -4.23 -1.14 -11.19
CA PRO A 226 -4.12 -0.94 -12.63
C PRO A 226 -5.44 -0.97 -13.38
N GLU A 227 -6.43 -1.69 -12.88
CA GLU A 227 -7.77 -1.81 -13.47
C GLU A 227 -8.85 -1.88 -12.40
N GLU A 228 -10.06 -1.53 -12.78
CA GLU A 228 -11.25 -1.72 -11.97
C GLU A 228 -12.22 -2.70 -12.65
N PRO A 229 -13.03 -3.44 -11.88
CA PRO A 229 -14.10 -4.25 -12.45
C PRO A 229 -15.22 -3.35 -13.00
N GLY A 230 -16.07 -3.95 -13.86
CA GLY A 230 -17.21 -3.24 -14.45
C GLY A 230 -16.87 -2.40 -15.68
N ASP A 231 -17.86 -2.10 -16.51
CA ASP A 231 -17.65 -1.49 -17.83
C ASP A 231 -17.17 -0.03 -17.78
N GLY A 232 -17.45 0.69 -16.69
CA GLY A 232 -17.04 2.09 -16.48
C GLY A 232 -15.75 2.26 -15.68
N GLY A 233 -15.14 1.17 -15.19
CA GLY A 233 -13.93 1.22 -14.37
C GLY A 233 -12.67 1.50 -15.15
N LEU A 234 -11.60 1.81 -14.42
CA LEU A 234 -10.26 2.04 -14.99
C LEU A 234 -9.80 0.88 -15.87
N THR A 235 -9.14 1.23 -16.96
CA THR A 235 -8.52 0.30 -17.91
C THR A 235 -7.01 0.52 -17.97
N MET A 236 -6.29 -0.40 -18.63
CA MET A 236 -4.84 -0.24 -18.83
C MET A 236 -4.49 0.98 -19.68
N THR A 237 -5.42 1.51 -20.48
CA THR A 237 -5.22 2.77 -21.23
C THR A 237 -5.05 3.95 -20.27
N GLU A 238 -5.95 4.11 -19.29
CA GLU A 238 -5.84 5.18 -18.28
C GLU A 238 -4.63 4.93 -17.38
N THR A 239 -4.41 3.69 -16.97
CA THR A 239 -3.22 3.32 -16.16
C THR A 239 -1.92 3.67 -16.89
N GLY A 240 -1.84 3.44 -18.20
CA GLY A 240 -0.70 3.87 -19.00
C GLY A 240 -0.50 5.39 -18.97
N ALA A 241 -1.57 6.17 -19.06
CA ALA A 241 -1.50 7.64 -18.97
C ALA A 241 -1.07 8.11 -17.56
N LEU A 242 -1.56 7.44 -16.51
CA LEU A 242 -1.13 7.73 -15.14
C LEU A 242 0.36 7.44 -14.96
N ILE A 243 0.85 6.29 -15.43
CA ILE A 243 2.27 5.92 -15.36
C ILE A 243 3.13 6.97 -16.08
N ASP A 244 2.72 7.43 -17.27
CA ASP A 244 3.45 8.47 -18.02
C ASP A 244 3.61 9.76 -17.22
N ALA A 245 2.60 10.15 -16.46
CA ALA A 245 2.64 11.31 -15.58
C ALA A 245 3.49 11.05 -14.32
N LEU A 246 3.35 9.87 -13.70
CA LEU A 246 4.06 9.49 -12.47
C LEU A 246 5.58 9.40 -12.67
N VAL A 247 6.04 8.87 -13.80
CA VAL A 247 7.48 8.75 -14.10
C VAL A 247 8.17 10.10 -14.39
N GLN A 248 7.40 11.20 -14.47
CA GLN A 248 7.92 12.57 -14.55
C GLN A 248 8.03 13.23 -13.16
N LYS A 249 7.48 12.60 -12.12
CA LYS A 249 7.54 13.11 -10.75
C LYS A 249 8.79 12.58 -10.03
N PRO A 250 9.34 13.31 -9.06
CA PRO A 250 10.55 12.90 -8.34
C PRO A 250 10.24 11.82 -7.27
N LEU A 251 9.58 10.75 -7.71
CA LEU A 251 9.29 9.55 -6.93
C LEU A 251 10.50 8.61 -6.88
N GLN A 252 10.53 7.73 -5.89
CA GLN A 252 11.58 6.73 -5.74
C GLN A 252 11.14 5.35 -6.19
N TYR A 253 9.83 5.05 -6.18
CA TYR A 253 9.28 3.82 -6.73
C TYR A 253 7.79 3.95 -7.07
N LEU A 254 7.32 3.04 -7.91
CA LEU A 254 5.91 2.74 -8.11
C LEU A 254 5.58 1.38 -7.48
N HIS A 255 4.38 1.23 -6.92
CA HIS A 255 3.89 0.01 -6.31
C HIS A 255 2.52 -0.34 -6.90
N VAL A 256 2.41 -1.48 -7.55
CA VAL A 256 1.12 -1.94 -8.06
C VAL A 256 0.34 -2.69 -6.99
N SER A 257 -0.99 -2.55 -6.96
CA SER A 257 -1.86 -3.37 -6.12
C SER A 257 -2.53 -4.44 -6.99
N LEU A 258 -2.13 -5.70 -6.79
CA LEU A 258 -2.65 -6.87 -7.50
C LEU A 258 -2.94 -8.01 -6.52
N TRP A 259 -3.94 -8.82 -6.85
CA TRP A 259 -4.24 -10.06 -6.14
C TRP A 259 -3.41 -11.24 -6.65
N GLU A 260 -3.10 -11.26 -7.95
CA GLU A 260 -2.27 -12.27 -8.60
C GLU A 260 -1.18 -11.57 -9.41
N PHE A 261 0.07 -12.00 -9.25
CA PHE A 261 1.23 -11.37 -9.88
C PHE A 261 1.18 -11.44 -11.42
N ASP A 262 0.71 -12.55 -11.95
CA ASP A 262 0.61 -12.85 -13.39
C ASP A 262 -0.77 -12.56 -13.99
N LYS A 263 -1.62 -11.79 -13.27
CA LYS A 263 -2.96 -11.43 -13.75
C LYS A 263 -2.90 -10.74 -15.10
N LYS A 264 -3.67 -11.26 -16.05
CA LYS A 264 -3.76 -10.72 -17.40
C LYS A 264 -4.57 -9.43 -17.44
N ILE A 265 -4.30 -8.63 -18.46
CA ILE A 265 -5.07 -7.44 -18.79
C ILE A 265 -6.51 -7.83 -19.10
N ARG A 266 -7.46 -7.09 -18.51
CA ARG A 266 -8.89 -7.26 -18.76
C ARG A 266 -9.35 -6.36 -19.91
N ARG A 267 -8.91 -5.08 -19.90
CA ARG A 267 -9.33 -4.05 -20.88
C ARG A 267 -8.25 -3.00 -21.12
N GLY A 268 -8.32 -2.35 -22.29
CA GLY A 268 -7.45 -1.21 -22.60
C GLY A 268 -5.99 -1.58 -22.92
N GLY A 269 -5.74 -2.83 -23.32
CA GLY A 269 -4.44 -3.35 -23.73
C GLY A 269 -4.56 -4.72 -24.37
N ASP A 270 -3.42 -5.36 -24.64
CA ASP A 270 -3.38 -6.74 -25.13
C ASP A 270 -3.74 -7.73 -23.99
N THR A 271 -4.88 -8.40 -24.11
CA THR A 271 -5.36 -9.36 -23.11
C THR A 271 -4.53 -10.64 -23.00
N ALA A 272 -3.57 -10.88 -23.89
CA ALA A 272 -2.58 -11.93 -23.77
C ALA A 272 -1.44 -11.55 -22.81
N GLN A 273 -1.19 -10.27 -22.62
CA GLN A 273 -0.16 -9.71 -21.76
C GLN A 273 -0.62 -9.68 -20.29
N THR A 274 0.32 -9.81 -19.36
CA THR A 274 0.03 -9.58 -17.93
C THR A 274 0.04 -8.08 -17.61
N ARG A 275 -0.69 -7.68 -16.55
CA ARG A 275 -0.66 -6.30 -16.05
C ARG A 275 0.74 -5.89 -15.60
N MET A 276 1.47 -6.79 -14.92
CA MET A 276 2.86 -6.54 -14.50
C MET A 276 3.78 -6.25 -15.66
N GLN A 277 3.74 -7.06 -16.72
CA GLN A 277 4.54 -6.85 -17.93
C GLN A 277 4.24 -5.50 -18.58
N PHE A 278 2.96 -5.16 -18.78
CA PHE A 278 2.55 -3.87 -19.36
C PHE A 278 3.08 -2.68 -18.53
N ILE A 279 2.91 -2.74 -17.19
CA ILE A 279 3.35 -1.68 -16.30
C ILE A 279 4.87 -1.50 -16.36
N HIS A 280 5.62 -2.61 -16.29
CA HIS A 280 7.08 -2.61 -16.43
C HIS A 280 7.54 -1.97 -17.75
N GLU A 281 6.98 -2.41 -18.87
CA GLU A 281 7.30 -1.87 -20.21
C GLU A 281 6.96 -0.39 -20.30
N ARG A 282 5.84 0.06 -19.68
CA ARG A 282 5.44 1.47 -19.70
C ARG A 282 6.33 2.36 -18.86
N ILE A 283 6.77 1.88 -17.69
CA ILE A 283 7.75 2.58 -16.83
C ILE A 283 9.09 2.71 -17.56
N ASN A 284 9.48 1.71 -18.35
CA ASN A 284 10.67 1.68 -19.17
C ASN A 284 11.95 2.06 -18.41
N GLY A 285 12.14 1.49 -17.21
CA GLY A 285 13.33 1.66 -16.38
C GLY A 285 13.49 3.03 -15.71
N LYS A 286 12.51 3.95 -15.81
CA LYS A 286 12.59 5.29 -15.20
C LYS A 286 12.45 5.25 -13.68
N LEU A 287 11.66 4.30 -13.15
CA LEU A 287 11.47 4.07 -11.72
C LEU A 287 11.45 2.55 -11.46
N PRO A 288 11.92 2.10 -10.30
CA PRO A 288 11.70 0.71 -9.90
C PRO A 288 10.23 0.45 -9.60
N LEU A 289 9.78 -0.77 -9.92
CA LEU A 289 8.44 -1.26 -9.64
C LEU A 289 8.47 -2.27 -8.50
N ILE A 290 7.55 -2.11 -7.54
CA ILE A 290 7.23 -3.11 -6.52
C ILE A 290 6.04 -3.92 -7.05
N GLY A 291 6.26 -5.21 -7.30
CA GLY A 291 5.24 -6.17 -7.71
C GLY A 291 4.68 -6.95 -6.52
N VAL A 292 3.43 -7.39 -6.59
CA VAL A 292 2.72 -8.13 -5.53
C VAL A 292 1.67 -9.06 -6.14
N GLY A 293 1.30 -10.11 -5.43
CA GLY A 293 0.12 -10.93 -5.78
C GLY A 293 0.26 -12.41 -5.43
N ASN A 294 -0.37 -12.86 -4.35
CA ASN A 294 -0.55 -14.27 -3.94
C ASN A 294 0.69 -15.18 -4.07
N LEU A 295 1.86 -14.68 -3.64
CA LEU A 295 3.12 -15.43 -3.64
C LEU A 295 3.33 -16.06 -2.25
N PHE A 296 3.16 -17.38 -2.14
CA PHE A 296 3.14 -18.07 -0.86
C PHE A 296 4.40 -18.90 -0.57
N THR A 297 5.25 -19.18 -1.57
CA THR A 297 6.48 -19.96 -1.41
C THR A 297 7.70 -19.18 -1.87
N ALA A 298 8.87 -19.56 -1.37
CA ALA A 298 10.15 -18.96 -1.82
C ALA A 298 10.34 -19.11 -3.34
N ASP A 299 9.90 -20.22 -3.92
CA ASP A 299 9.99 -20.46 -5.36
C ASP A 299 9.07 -19.53 -6.15
N GLN A 300 7.84 -19.29 -5.69
CA GLN A 300 6.94 -18.33 -6.33
C GLN A 300 7.49 -16.90 -6.24
N ILE A 301 8.08 -16.53 -5.10
CA ILE A 301 8.70 -15.21 -4.91
C ILE A 301 9.87 -15.03 -5.87
N LEU A 302 10.75 -16.04 -5.97
CA LEU A 302 11.87 -16.01 -6.91
C LEU A 302 11.40 -15.96 -8.36
N ALA A 303 10.45 -16.81 -8.74
CA ALA A 303 9.90 -16.84 -10.10
C ALA A 303 9.29 -15.48 -10.50
N ALA A 304 8.57 -14.83 -9.59
CA ALA A 304 8.04 -13.49 -9.81
C ALA A 304 9.17 -12.46 -10.04
N TYR A 305 10.23 -12.52 -9.24
CA TYR A 305 11.41 -11.65 -9.42
C TYR A 305 12.14 -11.92 -10.73
N GLU A 306 12.31 -13.19 -11.11
CA GLU A 306 13.03 -13.62 -12.31
C GLU A 306 12.29 -13.29 -13.61
N THR A 307 10.99 -12.90 -13.56
CA THR A 307 10.31 -12.33 -14.75
C THR A 307 10.99 -11.06 -15.24
N GLY A 308 11.72 -10.35 -14.37
CA GLY A 308 12.31 -9.05 -14.64
C GLY A 308 11.28 -7.91 -14.71
N TRP A 309 10.00 -8.16 -14.37
CA TRP A 309 8.95 -7.14 -14.43
C TRP A 309 8.89 -6.25 -13.18
N ALA A 310 9.56 -6.63 -12.11
CA ALA A 310 9.60 -5.85 -10.86
C ALA A 310 11.00 -5.93 -10.23
N GLU A 311 11.48 -4.79 -9.74
CA GLU A 311 12.76 -4.69 -9.00
C GLU A 311 12.62 -5.15 -7.56
N PHE A 312 11.40 -5.10 -7.00
CA PHE A 312 11.06 -5.54 -5.65
C PHE A 312 9.79 -6.40 -5.66
N ILE A 313 9.74 -7.36 -4.75
CA ILE A 313 8.57 -8.22 -4.54
C ILE A 313 7.98 -7.96 -3.15
N ALA A 314 6.74 -7.51 -3.12
CA ALA A 314 6.00 -7.26 -1.88
C ALA A 314 5.21 -8.50 -1.45
N LEU A 315 5.28 -8.80 -0.16
CA LEU A 315 4.64 -9.93 0.48
C LEU A 315 3.61 -9.43 1.50
N GLY A 316 2.36 -9.79 1.31
CA GLY A 316 1.25 -9.47 2.22
C GLY A 316 0.83 -10.71 3.02
N LYS A 317 -0.09 -11.49 2.47
CA LYS A 317 -0.65 -12.70 3.12
C LYS A 317 0.43 -13.63 3.66
N THR A 318 1.50 -13.81 2.91
CA THR A 318 2.59 -14.73 3.26
C THR A 318 3.36 -14.25 4.48
N VAL A 319 3.65 -12.94 4.59
CA VAL A 319 4.34 -12.40 5.77
C VAL A 319 3.41 -12.34 7.00
N MET A 320 2.10 -12.31 6.81
CA MET A 320 1.16 -12.45 7.91
C MET A 320 1.36 -13.78 8.65
N ILE A 321 1.42 -14.90 7.91
CA ILE A 321 1.52 -16.25 8.46
C ILE A 321 2.96 -16.72 8.64
N ASN A 322 3.94 -16.06 8.01
CA ASN A 322 5.37 -16.28 8.17
C ASN A 322 6.08 -14.96 8.51
N PRO A 323 6.00 -14.49 9.76
CA PRO A 323 6.59 -13.19 10.13
C PRO A 323 8.09 -13.08 9.79
N HIS A 324 8.81 -14.18 9.81
CA HIS A 324 10.26 -14.25 9.57
C HIS A 324 10.62 -14.79 8.17
N ILE A 325 9.73 -14.69 7.17
CA ILE A 325 9.93 -15.33 5.85
C ILE A 325 11.26 -14.98 5.19
N ALA A 326 11.68 -13.71 5.23
CA ALA A 326 12.96 -13.31 4.63
C ALA A 326 14.16 -13.98 5.35
N THR A 327 14.09 -14.08 6.67
CA THR A 327 15.10 -14.79 7.48
C THR A 327 15.08 -16.29 7.17
N GLN A 328 13.91 -16.91 7.06
CA GLN A 328 13.78 -18.33 6.71
C GLN A 328 14.44 -18.63 5.36
N ILE A 329 14.15 -17.82 4.33
CA ILE A 329 14.79 -17.99 3.00
C ILE A 329 16.30 -17.75 3.09
N ARG A 330 16.74 -16.69 3.81
CA ARG A 330 18.17 -16.39 3.97
C ARG A 330 18.94 -17.51 4.68
N GLU A 331 18.31 -18.17 5.63
CA GLU A 331 18.94 -19.26 6.41
C GLU A 331 18.82 -20.63 5.75
N GLY A 332 18.13 -20.75 4.62
CA GLY A 332 17.91 -22.04 3.93
C GLY A 332 16.86 -22.91 4.62
N ARG A 333 15.86 -22.27 5.21
CA ARG A 333 14.70 -22.89 5.89
C ARG A 333 13.40 -22.63 5.12
N GLU A 334 13.50 -22.56 3.79
CA GLU A 334 12.37 -22.32 2.91
C GLU A 334 11.26 -23.39 3.01
N ASP A 335 11.62 -24.61 3.43
CA ASP A 335 10.67 -25.70 3.65
C ASP A 335 9.76 -25.49 4.88
N GLU A 336 10.11 -24.55 5.76
CA GLU A 336 9.31 -24.18 6.93
C GLU A 336 8.26 -23.10 6.62
N ILE A 337 8.24 -22.57 5.40
CA ILE A 337 7.27 -21.54 4.97
C ILE A 337 5.88 -22.16 4.85
N GLU A 338 4.95 -21.66 5.66
CA GLU A 338 3.55 -22.07 5.61
C GLU A 338 2.78 -21.31 4.51
N THR A 339 1.94 -22.03 3.79
CA THR A 339 1.07 -21.45 2.74
C THR A 339 -0.37 -21.23 3.20
N GLN A 340 -0.71 -21.70 4.40
CA GLN A 340 -2.04 -21.59 5.02
C GLN A 340 -1.91 -21.24 6.50
N LEU A 341 -2.83 -20.42 7.00
CA LEU A 341 -2.97 -20.13 8.42
C LEU A 341 -3.50 -21.36 9.17
N ASP A 342 -2.90 -21.70 10.29
CA ASP A 342 -3.35 -22.75 11.19
C ASP A 342 -4.23 -22.13 12.30
N PRO A 343 -5.56 -22.34 12.30
CA PRO A 343 -6.46 -21.69 13.25
C PRO A 343 -6.29 -22.20 14.71
N THR A 344 -5.47 -23.23 14.93
CA THR A 344 -5.18 -23.74 16.27
C THR A 344 -3.93 -23.10 16.90
N ARG A 345 -3.23 -22.19 16.18
CA ARG A 345 -1.92 -21.65 16.59
C ARG A 345 -1.89 -20.11 16.59
N ALA A 346 -2.85 -19.48 17.26
CA ALA A 346 -2.97 -18.02 17.31
C ALA A 346 -1.70 -17.30 17.80
N ASP A 347 -1.04 -17.87 18.81
CA ASP A 347 0.18 -17.35 19.43
C ASP A 347 1.37 -17.22 18.47
N ARG A 348 1.38 -18.03 17.40
CA ARG A 348 2.44 -18.01 16.39
C ARG A 348 2.47 -16.72 15.57
N TYR A 349 1.30 -16.15 15.30
CA TYR A 349 1.17 -15.09 14.29
C TYR A 349 1.25 -13.68 14.86
N GLY A 350 1.03 -13.50 16.18
CA GLY A 350 1.05 -12.20 16.84
C GLY A 350 0.04 -11.23 16.22
N PHE A 351 -1.15 -11.72 15.84
CA PHE A 351 -2.20 -10.89 15.28
C PHE A 351 -2.93 -10.14 16.40
N PRO A 352 -3.34 -8.87 16.17
CA PRO A 352 -4.37 -8.24 16.97
C PRO A 352 -5.67 -9.07 16.99
N ASP A 353 -6.43 -8.98 18.07
CA ASP A 353 -7.63 -9.82 18.28
C ASP A 353 -8.62 -9.74 17.13
N THR A 354 -8.94 -8.52 16.66
CA THR A 354 -9.85 -8.30 15.52
C THR A 354 -9.30 -8.92 14.23
N LEU A 355 -8.00 -8.78 13.96
CA LEU A 355 -7.39 -9.44 12.79
C LEU A 355 -7.46 -10.95 12.91
N TRP A 356 -7.22 -11.49 14.12
CA TRP A 356 -7.31 -12.93 14.35
C TRP A 356 -8.71 -13.47 14.09
N GLU A 357 -9.75 -12.80 14.60
CA GLU A 357 -11.15 -13.17 14.36
C GLU A 357 -11.46 -13.27 12.85
N PHE A 358 -11.06 -12.25 12.07
CA PHE A 358 -11.26 -12.27 10.63
C PHE A 358 -10.42 -13.34 9.92
N ALA A 359 -9.14 -13.45 10.27
CA ALA A 359 -8.21 -14.36 9.58
C ALA A 359 -8.51 -15.82 9.86
N SER A 360 -8.82 -16.18 11.11
CA SER A 360 -9.11 -17.57 11.50
C SER A 360 -10.47 -18.08 11.01
N SER A 361 -11.41 -17.18 10.67
CA SER A 361 -12.73 -17.54 10.12
C SER A 361 -12.66 -18.22 8.75
N GLY A 362 -11.60 -17.94 7.97
CA GLY A 362 -11.47 -18.43 6.59
C GLY A 362 -12.43 -17.83 5.58
N THR A 363 -13.26 -16.84 5.99
CA THR A 363 -14.32 -16.27 5.14
C THR A 363 -13.86 -15.05 4.33
N GLN A 364 -12.65 -14.56 4.57
CA GLN A 364 -12.14 -13.32 3.97
C GLN A 364 -11.07 -13.61 2.90
N SER A 365 -11.41 -13.47 1.64
CA SER A 365 -10.50 -13.76 0.50
C SER A 365 -9.25 -12.86 0.47
N TRP A 366 -9.32 -11.66 1.09
CA TRP A 366 -8.15 -10.75 1.18
C TRP A 366 -7.14 -11.17 2.27
N LEU A 367 -7.51 -12.09 3.14
CA LEU A 367 -6.65 -12.70 4.17
C LEU A 367 -6.01 -14.01 3.70
N PRO A 368 -5.00 -14.53 4.41
CA PRO A 368 -4.39 -15.81 4.06
C PRO A 368 -5.40 -16.97 4.02
N PRO A 369 -5.20 -17.96 3.13
CA PRO A 369 -5.99 -19.20 3.19
C PRO A 369 -5.82 -19.88 4.55
N VAL A 370 -6.87 -20.52 5.03
CA VAL A 370 -6.94 -21.21 6.34
C VAL A 370 -6.98 -22.72 6.13
N LYS A 371 -6.22 -23.49 6.92
CA LYS A 371 -6.24 -24.95 6.88
C LYS A 371 -7.64 -25.50 7.11
N GLY A 372 -8.11 -26.29 6.16
CA GLY A 372 -9.42 -26.95 6.23
C GLY A 372 -10.60 -26.07 5.80
N ALA A 373 -10.39 -24.83 5.36
CA ALA A 373 -11.40 -23.98 4.75
C ALA A 373 -11.20 -23.88 3.22
N GLU A 374 -12.28 -23.72 2.50
CA GLU A 374 -12.26 -23.34 1.08
C GLU A 374 -11.83 -21.87 0.98
N TRP A 375 -10.90 -21.58 0.08
CA TRP A 375 -10.42 -20.22 -0.16
C TRP A 375 -10.30 -19.96 -1.65
N GLU A 376 -10.91 -18.88 -2.09
CA GLU A 376 -10.77 -18.39 -3.46
C GLU A 376 -10.17 -16.98 -3.46
N PRO A 377 -9.17 -16.68 -4.33
CA PRO A 377 -8.65 -15.34 -4.47
C PRO A 377 -9.73 -14.39 -4.98
N MET A 378 -9.71 -13.15 -4.53
CA MET A 378 -10.57 -12.11 -5.09
C MET A 378 -10.20 -11.85 -6.56
N ASP A 379 -11.21 -11.73 -7.41
CA ASP A 379 -11.07 -11.26 -8.80
C ASP A 379 -11.54 -9.79 -8.90
N ILE A 380 -10.60 -8.86 -8.70
CA ILE A 380 -10.85 -7.43 -8.84
C ILE A 380 -10.02 -6.87 -9.99
#